data_cc0aec57539d1fbf468eb2d1432696d8
#
_entry.id   cc0aec57539d1fbf468eb2d1432696d8
#
_cell.length_a   1.000
_cell.length_b   1.000
_cell.length_c   1.000
_cell.angle_alpha   90.00
_cell.angle_beta   90.00
_cell.angle_gamma   90.00
#
_symmetry.space_group_name_H-M   'P 1'
#
loop_
_entity.id
_entity.type
_entity.pdbx_description
1 polymer ?
#
loop_
_entity_poly.entity_id
_entity_poly.type
_entity_poly.pdbx_seq_one_letter_code
_entity_poly.pdbx_strand_id
1 'polypeptide(L)'
;VEGTLRVSTTIVEENGPTTKINENPRPLKQADWDHVLRLTEETLVASGAMWLVVAGAHPDILETGKAIDLQPLFDLTKKLDVRVVLDTSGPALRFWAQNGSATIMKPNAHELAECVGRELSTFGDVIDAARKLNGWGIDCVMASLGVDGILAVTSSHAIHARTAPVKVINTVGAGDSTIAGFLAALATHPADETAYGVGFDIAEGISAAVQWGAAKVQQPTSGLQSIENLVSATVDQNPDRNHLLGEPAKP
;
A
#
# COMPACT_ATOMS: atom_id res chain seq x y z
N VAL A 1 5.61 -14.76 21.12
CA VAL A 1 4.45 -15.40 20.49
C VAL A 1 4.73 -16.88 20.36
N GLU A 2 3.89 -17.73 20.94
CA GLU A 2 3.99 -19.18 20.78
C GLU A 2 3.46 -19.60 19.40
N GLY A 3 4.21 -20.43 18.67
CA GLY A 3 3.78 -20.98 17.39
C GLY A 3 4.81 -20.87 16.29
N THR A 4 4.46 -21.39 15.10
CA THR A 4 5.30 -21.26 13.90
C THR A 4 4.88 -20.03 13.09
N LEU A 5 5.86 -19.37 12.48
CA LEU A 5 5.60 -18.27 11.56
C LEU A 5 4.78 -18.76 10.34
N ARG A 6 3.93 -17.88 9.83
CA ARG A 6 3.24 -18.08 8.55
C ARG A 6 4.27 -18.21 7.43
N VAL A 7 4.07 -19.20 6.57
CA VAL A 7 4.88 -19.39 5.37
C VAL A 7 4.12 -18.91 4.13
N SER A 8 4.78 -18.13 3.29
CA SER A 8 4.31 -17.77 1.96
C SER A 8 5.29 -18.35 0.95
N THR A 9 4.84 -19.30 0.15
CA THR A 9 5.64 -19.93 -0.90
C THR A 9 5.29 -19.32 -2.25
N THR A 10 6.31 -18.86 -2.97
CA THR A 10 6.14 -18.33 -4.33
C THR A 10 6.93 -19.18 -5.29
N ILE A 11 6.25 -19.75 -6.28
CA ILE A 11 6.84 -20.50 -7.39
C ILE A 11 6.95 -19.53 -8.57
N VAL A 12 8.19 -19.26 -9.00
CA VAL A 12 8.48 -18.40 -10.14
C VAL A 12 8.94 -19.29 -11.28
N GLU A 13 8.17 -19.37 -12.35
CA GLU A 13 8.53 -20.10 -13.54
C GLU A 13 9.36 -19.21 -14.49
N GLU A 14 10.39 -19.76 -15.11
CA GLU A 14 11.34 -19.00 -15.93
C GLU A 14 10.69 -18.23 -17.09
N ASN A 15 9.60 -18.75 -17.66
CA ASN A 15 8.80 -18.12 -18.72
C ASN A 15 7.28 -18.26 -18.48
N GLY A 16 6.88 -18.39 -17.22
CA GLY A 16 5.51 -18.71 -16.84
C GLY A 16 4.93 -17.77 -15.78
N PRO A 17 3.71 -18.06 -15.35
CA PRO A 17 3.06 -17.30 -14.29
C PRO A 17 3.76 -17.52 -12.94
N THR A 18 3.65 -16.54 -12.06
CA THR A 18 4.04 -16.69 -10.67
C THR A 18 2.87 -17.30 -9.88
N THR A 19 3.08 -18.44 -9.24
CA THR A 19 2.10 -19.06 -8.36
C THR A 19 2.43 -18.74 -6.91
N LYS A 20 1.46 -18.19 -6.17
CA LYS A 20 1.60 -17.85 -4.75
C LYS A 20 0.75 -18.80 -3.89
N ILE A 21 1.38 -19.46 -2.93
CA ILE A 21 0.72 -20.31 -1.94
C ILE A 21 0.94 -19.63 -0.58
N ASN A 22 -0.09 -18.95 -0.11
CA ASN A 22 -0.04 -18.20 1.14
C ASN A 22 -0.81 -18.95 2.23
N GLU A 23 -0.17 -19.29 3.33
CA GLU A 23 -0.87 -19.74 4.53
C GLU A 23 -1.73 -18.60 5.10
N ASN A 24 -2.84 -18.92 5.72
CA ASN A 24 -3.61 -17.95 6.48
C ASN A 24 -2.80 -17.49 7.70
N PRO A 25 -2.96 -16.22 8.12
CA PRO A 25 -2.42 -15.78 9.39
C PRO A 25 -2.91 -16.69 10.53
N ARG A 26 -2.00 -17.03 11.44
CA ARG A 26 -2.40 -17.78 12.64
C ARG A 26 -3.05 -16.84 13.65
N PRO A 27 -4.08 -17.30 14.35
CA PRO A 27 -4.68 -16.51 15.42
C PRO A 27 -3.64 -16.13 16.48
N LEU A 28 -3.76 -14.91 17.01
CA LEU A 28 -2.96 -14.39 18.10
C LEU A 28 -3.77 -14.44 19.39
N LYS A 29 -3.12 -14.61 20.55
CA LYS A 29 -3.75 -14.33 21.85
C LYS A 29 -3.96 -12.81 21.98
N GLN A 30 -5.03 -12.40 22.65
CA GLN A 30 -5.28 -10.99 22.94
C GLN A 30 -4.06 -10.33 23.61
N ALA A 31 -3.43 -11.02 24.54
CA ALA A 31 -2.23 -10.53 25.24
C ALA A 31 -1.03 -10.28 24.30
N ASP A 32 -0.89 -11.07 23.23
CA ASP A 32 0.16 -10.84 22.22
C ASP A 32 -0.14 -9.57 21.42
N TRP A 33 -1.41 -9.35 21.05
CA TRP A 33 -1.82 -8.12 20.37
C TRP A 33 -1.60 -6.89 21.25
N ASP A 34 -2.01 -6.95 22.51
CA ASP A 34 -1.78 -5.86 23.48
C ASP A 34 -0.28 -5.56 23.66
N HIS A 35 0.56 -6.59 23.58
CA HIS A 35 2.01 -6.42 23.62
C HIS A 35 2.54 -5.72 22.35
N VAL A 36 2.03 -6.07 21.16
CA VAL A 36 2.36 -5.38 19.90
C VAL A 36 2.01 -3.90 19.98
N LEU A 37 0.82 -3.56 20.50
CA LEU A 37 0.42 -2.16 20.67
C LEU A 37 1.38 -1.38 21.57
N ARG A 38 1.77 -1.95 22.73
CA ARG A 38 2.74 -1.31 23.63
C ARG A 38 4.11 -1.12 22.97
N LEU A 39 4.64 -2.15 22.30
CA LEU A 39 5.92 -2.05 21.59
C LEU A 39 5.87 -1.00 20.48
N THR A 40 4.74 -0.89 19.79
CA THR A 40 4.54 0.13 18.76
C THR A 40 4.59 1.53 19.38
N GLU A 41 3.89 1.77 20.50
CA GLU A 41 3.92 3.05 21.21
C GLU A 41 5.35 3.40 21.64
N GLU A 42 6.03 2.48 22.31
CA GLU A 42 7.42 2.66 22.76
C GLU A 42 8.37 2.98 21.60
N THR A 43 8.22 2.26 20.48
CA THR A 43 9.06 2.45 19.30
C THR A 43 8.80 3.79 18.61
N LEU A 44 7.53 4.17 18.43
CA LEU A 44 7.16 5.45 17.81
C LEU A 44 7.69 6.63 18.65
N VAL A 45 7.54 6.57 19.97
CA VAL A 45 8.04 7.61 20.88
C VAL A 45 9.56 7.67 20.86
N ALA A 46 10.25 6.52 20.90
CA ALA A 46 11.71 6.50 20.96
C ALA A 46 12.36 6.91 19.63
N SER A 47 11.75 6.58 18.48
CA SER A 47 12.30 6.90 17.16
C SER A 47 11.91 8.29 16.65
N GLY A 48 10.84 8.88 17.15
CA GLY A 48 10.24 10.08 16.57
C GLY A 48 9.72 9.87 15.14
N ALA A 49 9.31 8.65 14.81
CA ALA A 49 8.82 8.31 13.48
C ALA A 49 7.54 9.09 13.16
N MET A 50 7.47 9.69 11.98
CA MET A 50 6.31 10.43 11.49
C MET A 50 5.30 9.53 10.77
N TRP A 51 5.69 8.31 10.41
CA TRP A 51 4.87 7.38 9.65
C TRP A 51 4.89 5.99 10.29
N LEU A 52 3.73 5.36 10.34
CA LEU A 52 3.56 3.94 10.65
C LEU A 52 3.02 3.22 9.41
N VAL A 53 3.67 2.14 8.99
CA VAL A 53 3.17 1.27 7.93
C VAL A 53 2.55 0.03 8.54
N VAL A 54 1.28 -0.21 8.25
CA VAL A 54 0.55 -1.43 8.62
C VAL A 54 0.29 -2.21 7.35
N ALA A 55 1.00 -3.32 7.15
CA ALA A 55 0.95 -4.08 5.91
C ALA A 55 0.67 -5.58 6.16
N GLY A 56 0.02 -6.20 5.17
CA GLY A 56 -0.25 -7.63 5.13
C GLY A 56 -1.61 -8.04 5.65
N ALA A 57 -1.79 -9.36 5.83
CA ALA A 57 -3.04 -9.94 6.29
C ALA A 57 -3.17 -9.85 7.81
N HIS A 58 -4.35 -9.53 8.28
CA HIS A 58 -4.66 -9.40 9.71
C HIS A 58 -5.00 -10.78 10.29
N PRO A 59 -4.35 -11.19 11.39
CA PRO A 59 -4.73 -12.41 12.12
C PRO A 59 -6.02 -12.21 12.91
N ASP A 60 -6.66 -13.33 13.24
CA ASP A 60 -7.76 -13.35 14.20
C ASP A 60 -7.23 -13.41 15.64
N ILE A 61 -8.05 -12.96 16.58
CA ILE A 61 -7.80 -13.15 18.00
C ILE A 61 -8.31 -14.55 18.40
N LEU A 62 -7.46 -15.37 19.00
CA LEU A 62 -7.73 -16.77 19.34
C LEU A 62 -8.96 -16.92 20.26
N GLU A 63 -9.10 -16.03 21.23
CA GLU A 63 -10.16 -16.07 22.23
C GLU A 63 -11.54 -15.70 21.67
N THR A 64 -11.59 -14.95 20.58
CA THR A 64 -12.85 -14.42 20.01
C THR A 64 -13.16 -14.94 18.61
N GLY A 65 -12.17 -15.45 17.88
CA GLY A 65 -12.28 -15.81 16.48
C GLY A 65 -12.55 -14.62 15.54
N LYS A 66 -12.35 -13.39 16.01
CA LYS A 66 -12.52 -12.16 15.23
C LYS A 66 -11.16 -11.59 14.84
N ALA A 67 -11.08 -10.93 13.69
CA ALA A 67 -9.88 -10.23 13.27
C ALA A 67 -9.42 -9.22 14.34
N ILE A 68 -8.09 -8.99 14.40
CA ILE A 68 -7.55 -7.95 15.28
C ILE A 68 -8.24 -6.62 15.02
N ASP A 69 -8.50 -5.88 16.09
CA ASP A 69 -9.00 -4.52 16.03
C ASP A 69 -7.82 -3.54 15.91
N LEU A 70 -7.74 -2.82 14.79
CA LEU A 70 -6.72 -1.79 14.59
C LEU A 70 -7.10 -0.44 15.20
N GLN A 71 -8.32 -0.26 15.71
CA GLN A 71 -8.75 1.03 16.25
C GLN A 71 -7.83 1.56 17.37
N PRO A 72 -7.36 0.72 18.33
CA PRO A 72 -6.40 1.19 19.34
C PRO A 72 -5.07 1.69 18.73
N LEU A 73 -4.64 1.09 17.60
CA LEU A 73 -3.45 1.52 16.88
C LEU A 73 -3.66 2.88 16.20
N PHE A 74 -4.81 3.10 15.57
CA PHE A 74 -5.16 4.39 14.98
C PHE A 74 -5.33 5.48 16.02
N ASP A 75 -5.93 5.17 17.17
CA ASP A 75 -6.06 6.13 18.28
C ASP A 75 -4.69 6.52 18.84
N LEU A 76 -3.77 5.56 18.96
CA LEU A 76 -2.38 5.80 19.35
C LEU A 76 -1.66 6.70 18.37
N THR A 77 -1.71 6.40 17.06
CA THR A 77 -1.03 7.17 16.03
C THR A 77 -1.57 8.60 15.96
N LYS A 78 -2.88 8.77 16.10
CA LYS A 78 -3.51 10.09 16.19
C LYS A 78 -3.04 10.88 17.43
N LYS A 79 -2.92 10.23 18.59
CA LYS A 79 -2.40 10.86 19.83
C LYS A 79 -0.96 11.32 19.68
N LEU A 80 -0.14 10.58 18.90
CA LEU A 80 1.27 10.86 18.68
C LEU A 80 1.55 11.73 17.45
N ASP A 81 0.51 12.16 16.72
CA ASP A 81 0.62 12.87 15.42
C ASP A 81 1.44 12.08 14.39
N VAL A 82 1.25 10.76 14.35
CA VAL A 82 1.88 9.83 13.42
C VAL A 82 0.90 9.48 12.30
N ARG A 83 1.33 9.62 11.06
CA ARG A 83 0.55 9.26 9.87
C ARG A 83 0.59 7.77 9.62
N VAL A 84 -0.49 7.20 9.07
CA VAL A 84 -0.59 5.76 8.83
C VAL A 84 -0.73 5.46 7.35
N VAL A 85 0.12 4.54 6.86
CA VAL A 85 -0.07 3.87 5.57
C VAL A 85 -0.65 2.47 5.86
N LEU A 86 -1.81 2.16 5.27
CA LEU A 86 -2.45 0.86 5.38
C LEU A 86 -2.41 0.12 4.03
N ASP A 87 -1.75 -1.04 4.02
CA ASP A 87 -1.69 -1.97 2.88
C ASP A 87 -2.22 -3.34 3.29
N THR A 88 -3.51 -3.53 3.12
CA THR A 88 -4.22 -4.77 3.45
C THR A 88 -5.19 -5.14 2.34
N SER A 89 -5.82 -6.31 2.41
CA SER A 89 -6.69 -6.83 1.35
C SER A 89 -8.01 -7.38 1.89
N GLY A 90 -8.94 -7.69 0.98
CA GLY A 90 -10.19 -8.36 1.26
C GLY A 90 -11.12 -7.57 2.21
N PRO A 91 -11.86 -8.28 3.10
CA PRO A 91 -12.82 -7.64 4.00
C PRO A 91 -12.20 -6.59 4.93
N ALA A 92 -10.94 -6.78 5.36
CA ALA A 92 -10.22 -5.83 6.20
C ALA A 92 -9.99 -4.50 5.49
N LEU A 93 -9.59 -4.53 4.20
CA LEU A 93 -9.42 -3.32 3.39
C LEU A 93 -10.72 -2.50 3.37
N ARG A 94 -11.84 -3.13 3.03
CA ARG A 94 -13.14 -2.45 2.95
C ARG A 94 -13.57 -1.90 4.30
N PHE A 95 -13.41 -2.69 5.37
CA PHE A 95 -13.79 -2.27 6.72
C PHE A 95 -13.02 -1.03 7.16
N TRP A 96 -11.68 -1.04 7.02
CA TRP A 96 -10.84 0.08 7.44
C TRP A 96 -10.91 1.28 6.50
N ALA A 97 -11.19 1.07 5.20
CA ALA A 97 -11.50 2.17 4.30
C ALA A 97 -12.77 2.93 4.72
N GLN A 98 -13.81 2.22 5.13
CA GLN A 98 -15.06 2.82 5.60
C GLN A 98 -14.94 3.53 6.95
N ASN A 99 -14.01 3.12 7.79
CA ASN A 99 -13.76 3.78 9.08
C ASN A 99 -12.82 5.00 8.97
N GLY A 100 -12.18 5.23 7.80
CA GLY A 100 -11.39 6.43 7.53
C GLY A 100 -10.20 6.63 8.47
N SER A 101 -9.53 5.56 8.90
CA SER A 101 -8.53 5.62 9.97
C SER A 101 -7.08 5.72 9.48
N ALA A 102 -6.84 5.55 8.18
CA ALA A 102 -5.50 5.63 7.59
C ALA A 102 -5.32 6.94 6.80
N THR A 103 -4.12 7.53 6.85
CA THR A 103 -3.75 8.67 6.00
C THR A 103 -3.65 8.24 4.54
N ILE A 104 -2.97 7.12 4.30
CA ILE A 104 -2.80 6.55 2.96
C ILE A 104 -3.30 5.11 2.96
N MET A 105 -4.06 4.74 1.92
CA MET A 105 -4.35 3.34 1.59
C MET A 105 -3.77 2.97 0.23
N LYS A 106 -3.16 1.78 0.13
CA LYS A 106 -2.54 1.32 -1.12
C LYS A 106 -3.18 0.02 -1.66
N PRO A 107 -4.40 0.07 -2.20
CA PRO A 107 -4.97 -1.07 -2.90
C PRO A 107 -4.33 -1.26 -4.28
N ASN A 108 -4.37 -2.48 -4.82
CA ASN A 108 -4.27 -2.68 -6.25
C ASN A 108 -5.64 -2.49 -6.93
N ALA A 109 -5.69 -2.52 -8.28
CA ALA A 109 -6.94 -2.29 -9.02
C ALA A 109 -8.03 -3.30 -8.64
N HIS A 110 -7.67 -4.57 -8.43
CA HIS A 110 -8.63 -5.62 -8.05
C HIS A 110 -9.16 -5.41 -6.64
N GLU A 111 -8.29 -5.18 -5.67
CA GLU A 111 -8.66 -4.88 -4.28
C GLU A 111 -9.54 -3.63 -4.17
N LEU A 112 -9.22 -2.59 -4.97
CA LEU A 112 -10.04 -1.38 -5.02
C LEU A 112 -11.44 -1.67 -5.61
N ALA A 113 -11.51 -2.48 -6.69
CA ALA A 113 -12.77 -2.91 -7.31
C ALA A 113 -13.65 -3.68 -6.30
N GLU A 114 -13.06 -4.65 -5.58
CA GLU A 114 -13.75 -5.39 -4.51
C GLU A 114 -14.22 -4.46 -3.39
N CYS A 115 -13.37 -3.51 -2.96
CA CYS A 115 -13.69 -2.57 -1.90
C CYS A 115 -14.92 -1.71 -2.24
N VAL A 116 -15.04 -1.24 -3.48
CA VAL A 116 -16.17 -0.40 -3.91
C VAL A 116 -17.34 -1.20 -4.48
N GLY A 117 -17.17 -2.49 -4.77
CA GLY A 117 -18.19 -3.42 -5.26
C GLY A 117 -18.55 -3.19 -6.74
N ARG A 118 -17.58 -2.77 -7.59
CA ARG A 118 -17.76 -2.62 -9.03
C ARG A 118 -16.46 -2.86 -9.80
N GLU A 119 -16.56 -3.27 -11.05
CA GLU A 119 -15.44 -3.37 -11.98
C GLU A 119 -14.83 -2.01 -12.28
N LEU A 120 -13.51 -2.00 -12.52
CA LEU A 120 -12.73 -0.83 -12.90
C LEU A 120 -12.03 -1.14 -14.23
N SER A 121 -12.33 -0.40 -15.27
CA SER A 121 -11.80 -0.64 -16.61
C SER A 121 -10.95 0.52 -17.13
N THR A 122 -11.08 1.69 -16.54
CA THR A 122 -10.39 2.91 -16.95
C THR A 122 -9.74 3.62 -15.77
N PHE A 123 -8.81 4.54 -16.06
CA PHE A 123 -8.30 5.45 -15.03
C PHE A 123 -9.42 6.26 -14.38
N GLY A 124 -10.44 6.64 -15.15
CA GLY A 124 -11.64 7.32 -14.64
C GLY A 124 -12.34 6.50 -13.57
N ASP A 125 -12.51 5.19 -13.80
CA ASP A 125 -13.13 4.28 -12.83
C ASP A 125 -12.30 4.18 -11.55
N VAL A 126 -10.98 4.07 -11.68
CA VAL A 126 -10.05 4.00 -10.54
C VAL A 126 -10.10 5.29 -9.73
N ILE A 127 -10.07 6.45 -10.41
CA ILE A 127 -10.14 7.76 -9.75
C ILE A 127 -11.46 7.91 -8.98
N ASP A 128 -12.59 7.52 -9.58
CA ASP A 128 -13.89 7.64 -8.92
C ASP A 128 -14.03 6.65 -7.75
N ALA A 129 -13.47 5.44 -7.89
CA ALA A 129 -13.39 4.47 -6.80
C ALA A 129 -12.53 5.00 -5.64
N ALA A 130 -11.35 5.53 -5.95
CA ALA A 130 -10.45 6.11 -4.95
C ALA A 130 -11.08 7.32 -4.24
N ARG A 131 -11.76 8.20 -4.98
CA ARG A 131 -12.50 9.33 -4.39
C ARG A 131 -13.62 8.90 -3.45
N LYS A 132 -14.22 7.73 -3.67
CA LYS A 132 -15.18 7.17 -2.72
C LYS A 132 -14.50 6.86 -1.39
N LEU A 133 -13.28 6.32 -1.39
CA LEU A 133 -12.48 6.09 -0.19
C LEU A 133 -12.06 7.43 0.46
N ASN A 134 -11.68 8.43 -0.33
CA ASN A 134 -11.42 9.77 0.21
C ASN A 134 -12.67 10.34 0.91
N GLY A 135 -13.86 10.12 0.35
CA GLY A 135 -15.13 10.49 0.99
C GLY A 135 -15.42 9.75 2.29
N TRP A 136 -14.75 8.64 2.57
CA TRP A 136 -14.79 7.93 3.86
C TRP A 136 -13.72 8.41 4.85
N GLY A 137 -12.82 9.32 4.45
CA GLY A 137 -11.84 9.95 5.31
C GLY A 137 -10.38 9.55 5.05
N ILE A 138 -10.09 8.82 3.95
CA ILE A 138 -8.72 8.53 3.54
C ILE A 138 -8.17 9.75 2.78
N ASP A 139 -7.04 10.30 3.21
CA ASP A 139 -6.47 11.50 2.58
C ASP A 139 -5.93 11.21 1.18
N CYS A 140 -5.24 10.09 1.00
CA CYS A 140 -4.67 9.68 -0.28
C CYS A 140 -4.86 8.18 -0.53
N VAL A 141 -5.36 7.83 -1.70
CA VAL A 141 -5.44 6.43 -2.18
C VAL A 141 -4.39 6.23 -3.27
N MET A 142 -3.44 5.35 -3.04
CA MET A 142 -2.39 4.97 -3.99
C MET A 142 -2.80 3.66 -4.68
N ALA A 143 -3.55 3.74 -5.78
CA ALA A 143 -3.97 2.55 -6.52
C ALA A 143 -2.85 2.04 -7.42
N SER A 144 -2.31 0.86 -7.14
CA SER A 144 -1.32 0.20 -8.00
C SER A 144 -1.99 -0.53 -9.16
N LEU A 145 -1.52 -0.28 -10.40
CA LEU A 145 -2.18 -0.68 -11.65
C LEU A 145 -1.29 -1.62 -12.50
N GLY A 146 -0.32 -2.28 -11.88
CA GLY A 146 0.60 -3.17 -12.59
C GLY A 146 1.45 -2.42 -13.62
N VAL A 147 1.30 -2.77 -14.89
CA VAL A 147 2.05 -2.16 -15.99
C VAL A 147 1.72 -0.68 -16.21
N ASP A 148 0.54 -0.25 -15.80
CA ASP A 148 0.11 1.15 -15.88
C ASP A 148 0.65 2.00 -14.72
N GLY A 149 1.41 1.45 -13.80
CA GLY A 149 2.03 2.20 -12.71
C GLY A 149 1.11 2.44 -11.51
N ILE A 150 1.00 3.70 -11.05
CA ILE A 150 0.25 4.08 -9.85
C ILE A 150 -0.60 5.33 -10.14
N LEU A 151 -1.86 5.30 -9.69
CA LEU A 151 -2.69 6.49 -9.53
C LEU A 151 -2.75 6.85 -8.03
N ALA A 152 -2.27 8.05 -7.68
CA ALA A 152 -2.48 8.62 -6.36
C ALA A 152 -3.62 9.64 -6.43
N VAL A 153 -4.63 9.44 -5.60
CA VAL A 153 -5.89 10.21 -5.65
C VAL A 153 -6.19 10.78 -4.27
N THR A 154 -6.41 12.09 -4.23
CA THR A 154 -6.97 12.81 -3.08
C THR A 154 -8.38 13.29 -3.41
N SER A 155 -9.02 13.97 -2.48
CA SER A 155 -10.33 14.60 -2.72
C SER A 155 -10.32 15.59 -3.90
N SER A 156 -9.18 16.26 -4.15
CA SER A 156 -9.05 17.33 -5.16
C SER A 156 -8.14 16.99 -6.35
N HIS A 157 -7.19 16.06 -6.20
CA HIS A 157 -6.21 15.76 -7.25
C HIS A 157 -6.19 14.28 -7.60
N ALA A 158 -5.79 13.99 -8.84
CA ALA A 158 -5.42 12.65 -9.30
C ALA A 158 -4.12 12.77 -10.08
N ILE A 159 -3.10 12.04 -9.66
CA ILE A 159 -1.76 12.09 -10.25
C ILE A 159 -1.38 10.67 -10.63
N HIS A 160 -0.88 10.49 -11.83
CA HIS A 160 -0.42 9.21 -12.34
C HIS A 160 1.11 9.20 -12.46
N ALA A 161 1.74 8.10 -12.06
CA ALA A 161 3.15 7.87 -12.31
C ALA A 161 3.37 6.47 -12.88
N ARG A 162 4.31 6.35 -13.82
CA ARG A 162 4.75 5.07 -14.38
C ARG A 162 6.22 5.11 -14.78
N THR A 163 6.85 3.95 -14.86
CA THR A 163 8.15 3.77 -15.52
C THR A 163 7.97 3.23 -16.94
N ALA A 164 9.04 3.23 -17.72
CA ALA A 164 9.09 2.38 -18.91
C ALA A 164 8.89 0.90 -18.51
N PRO A 165 8.34 0.05 -19.40
CA PRO A 165 8.17 -1.37 -19.13
C PRO A 165 9.48 -2.04 -18.71
N VAL A 166 9.42 -2.89 -17.69
CA VAL A 166 10.57 -3.64 -17.18
C VAL A 166 10.30 -5.15 -17.26
N LYS A 167 11.35 -5.95 -17.27
CA LYS A 167 11.20 -7.41 -17.18
C LYS A 167 10.78 -7.80 -15.77
N VAL A 168 9.56 -8.33 -15.65
CA VAL A 168 9.04 -8.84 -14.38
C VAL A 168 9.59 -10.24 -14.12
N ILE A 169 10.28 -10.43 -12.99
CA ILE A 169 10.80 -11.72 -12.52
C ILE A 169 9.96 -12.18 -11.32
N ASN A 170 9.75 -11.31 -10.33
CA ASN A 170 9.00 -11.66 -9.12
C ASN A 170 8.27 -10.44 -8.56
N THR A 171 6.95 -10.55 -8.39
CA THR A 171 6.10 -9.44 -7.90
C THR A 171 5.98 -9.38 -6.37
N VAL A 172 6.51 -10.38 -5.63
CA VAL A 172 6.45 -10.38 -4.14
C VAL A 172 7.31 -9.27 -3.59
N GLY A 173 6.75 -8.45 -2.70
CA GLY A 173 7.41 -7.27 -2.11
C GLY A 173 7.40 -6.02 -2.99
N ALA A 174 6.75 -6.05 -4.16
CA ALA A 174 6.60 -4.86 -5.00
C ALA A 174 5.77 -3.77 -4.32
N GLY A 175 4.66 -4.15 -3.65
CA GLY A 175 3.84 -3.24 -2.87
C GLY A 175 4.61 -2.59 -1.73
N ASP A 176 5.34 -3.40 -0.96
CA ASP A 176 6.18 -2.91 0.15
C ASP A 176 7.26 -1.94 -0.35
N SER A 177 7.94 -2.29 -1.46
CA SER A 177 8.96 -1.42 -2.07
C SER A 177 8.35 -0.12 -2.60
N THR A 178 7.14 -0.17 -3.14
CA THR A 178 6.38 1.01 -3.56
C THR A 178 6.13 1.96 -2.39
N ILE A 179 5.65 1.44 -1.26
CA ILE A 179 5.44 2.25 -0.05
C ILE A 179 6.77 2.81 0.46
N ALA A 180 7.81 1.97 0.51
CA ALA A 180 9.14 2.40 0.96
C ALA A 180 9.70 3.54 0.10
N GLY A 181 9.61 3.44 -1.24
CA GLY A 181 10.03 4.50 -2.15
C GLY A 181 9.24 5.79 -1.96
N PHE A 182 7.92 5.68 -1.81
CA PHE A 182 7.05 6.83 -1.52
C PHE A 182 7.50 7.55 -0.25
N LEU A 183 7.61 6.84 0.86
CA LEU A 183 7.98 7.43 2.15
C LEU A 183 9.43 7.94 2.19
N ALA A 184 10.36 7.28 1.50
CA ALA A 184 11.75 7.74 1.39
C ALA A 184 11.84 9.09 0.67
N ALA A 185 11.07 9.29 -0.40
CA ALA A 185 11.02 10.58 -1.09
C ALA A 185 10.48 11.68 -0.18
N LEU A 186 9.42 11.42 0.57
CA LEU A 186 8.86 12.38 1.52
C LEU A 186 9.83 12.76 2.65
N ALA A 187 10.69 11.83 3.07
CA ALA A 187 11.69 12.11 4.10
C ALA A 187 12.82 13.02 3.62
N THR A 188 13.12 13.03 2.32
CA THR A 188 14.22 13.81 1.74
C THR A 188 13.78 15.16 1.16
N HIS A 189 12.51 15.31 0.86
CA HIS A 189 11.92 16.53 0.31
C HIS A 189 10.83 17.03 1.24
N PRO A 190 11.15 18.01 2.15
CA PRO A 190 10.13 18.61 3.00
C PRO A 190 9.09 19.27 2.09
N ALA A 191 7.86 18.84 2.24
CA ALA A 191 6.76 19.16 1.36
C ALA A 191 6.45 20.67 1.36
N ASP A 192 6.10 21.19 0.18
CA ASP A 192 5.10 22.25 0.13
C ASP A 192 3.78 21.64 0.61
N GLU A 193 3.48 21.82 1.89
CA GLU A 193 2.36 21.17 2.60
C GLU A 193 0.99 21.52 1.99
N THR A 194 0.96 22.44 1.03
CA THR A 194 -0.27 22.98 0.44
C THR A 194 -0.58 22.44 -0.95
N ALA A 195 0.42 21.88 -1.67
CA ALA A 195 0.30 21.58 -3.09
C ALA A 195 -0.84 20.59 -3.44
N TYR A 196 -1.14 19.64 -2.56
CA TYR A 196 -2.17 18.60 -2.81
C TYR A 196 -3.21 18.50 -1.70
N GLY A 197 -3.21 19.42 -0.74
CA GLY A 197 -4.17 19.46 0.36
C GLY A 197 -4.06 18.33 1.39
N VAL A 198 -2.94 17.59 1.39
CA VAL A 198 -2.72 16.41 2.26
C VAL A 198 -1.45 16.51 3.12
N GLY A 199 -0.74 17.65 3.07
CA GLY A 199 0.44 17.87 3.90
C GLY A 199 1.68 17.07 3.50
N PHE A 200 1.78 16.62 2.23
CA PHE A 200 2.96 15.97 1.65
C PHE A 200 2.94 16.02 0.11
N ASP A 201 4.13 15.95 -0.52
CA ASP A 201 4.25 15.97 -1.98
C ASP A 201 3.96 14.59 -2.59
N ILE A 202 2.77 14.45 -3.16
CA ILE A 202 2.33 13.21 -3.80
C ILE A 202 3.12 12.93 -5.08
N ALA A 203 3.43 13.95 -5.89
CA ALA A 203 4.07 13.75 -7.18
C ALA A 203 5.48 13.19 -7.02
N GLU A 204 6.26 13.74 -6.10
CA GLU A 204 7.58 13.23 -5.75
C GLU A 204 7.47 11.82 -5.14
N GLY A 205 6.55 11.64 -4.20
CA GLY A 205 6.31 10.35 -3.56
C GLY A 205 5.99 9.23 -4.56
N ILE A 206 5.02 9.42 -5.48
CA ILE A 206 4.65 8.37 -6.44
C ILE A 206 5.71 8.16 -7.53
N SER A 207 6.50 9.17 -7.85
CA SER A 207 7.66 9.03 -8.74
C SER A 207 8.65 8.01 -8.18
N ALA A 208 9.07 8.17 -6.93
CA ALA A 208 9.94 7.21 -6.25
C ALA A 208 9.26 5.85 -6.05
N ALA A 209 7.97 5.84 -5.72
CA ALA A 209 7.19 4.62 -5.53
C ALA A 209 7.21 3.70 -6.76
N VAL A 210 6.94 4.23 -7.97
CA VAL A 210 6.95 3.41 -9.18
C VAL A 210 8.35 2.95 -9.54
N GLN A 211 9.39 3.75 -9.29
CA GLN A 211 10.79 3.39 -9.53
C GLN A 211 11.22 2.23 -8.64
N TRP A 212 10.93 2.28 -7.34
CA TRP A 212 11.29 1.22 -6.40
C TRP A 212 10.48 -0.06 -6.66
N GLY A 213 9.19 0.07 -6.96
CA GLY A 213 8.35 -1.06 -7.38
C GLY A 213 8.88 -1.73 -8.65
N ALA A 214 9.24 -0.95 -9.68
CA ALA A 214 9.82 -1.45 -10.91
C ALA A 214 11.20 -2.11 -10.69
N ALA A 215 12.05 -1.54 -9.83
CA ALA A 215 13.33 -2.16 -9.47
C ALA A 215 13.12 -3.49 -8.74
N LYS A 216 12.12 -3.57 -7.87
CA LYS A 216 11.82 -4.79 -7.10
C LYS A 216 11.35 -5.93 -7.99
N VAL A 217 10.45 -5.69 -8.92
CA VAL A 217 9.90 -6.78 -9.76
C VAL A 217 10.93 -7.40 -10.71
N GLN A 218 12.06 -6.75 -10.94
CA GLN A 218 13.18 -7.27 -11.72
C GLN A 218 14.12 -8.19 -10.93
N GLN A 219 13.85 -8.42 -9.64
CA GLN A 219 14.70 -9.21 -8.75
C GLN A 219 14.01 -10.51 -8.36
N PRO A 220 14.76 -11.63 -8.21
CA PRO A 220 14.20 -12.93 -7.86
C PRO A 220 13.75 -13.01 -6.38
N THR A 221 14.37 -12.23 -5.50
CA THR A 221 14.09 -12.23 -4.05
C THR A 221 12.86 -11.39 -3.71
N SER A 222 12.29 -11.55 -2.52
CA SER A 222 11.16 -10.73 -2.04
C SER A 222 11.58 -9.32 -1.58
N GLY A 223 12.83 -9.13 -1.18
CA GLY A 223 13.37 -7.82 -0.77
C GLY A 223 14.01 -7.07 -1.92
N LEU A 224 13.91 -5.74 -1.89
CA LEU A 224 14.64 -4.85 -2.81
C LEU A 224 16.13 -4.81 -2.39
N GLN A 225 17.01 -5.25 -3.28
CA GLN A 225 18.45 -5.40 -2.98
C GLN A 225 19.23 -4.10 -3.18
N SER A 226 18.82 -3.28 -4.15
CA SER A 226 19.48 -2.02 -4.48
C SER A 226 18.50 -1.04 -5.10
N ILE A 227 18.73 0.24 -4.87
CA ILE A 227 18.05 1.37 -5.51
C ILE A 227 18.99 2.12 -6.49
N GLU A 228 20.13 1.52 -6.82
CA GLU A 228 20.99 2.02 -7.86
C GLU A 228 20.38 1.73 -9.24
N ASN A 229 20.60 2.65 -10.19
CA ASN A 229 20.13 2.53 -11.58
C ASN A 229 18.60 2.35 -11.72
N LEU A 230 17.82 3.09 -10.93
CA LEU A 230 16.37 3.12 -11.06
C LEU A 230 15.93 3.59 -12.45
N VAL A 231 14.90 2.93 -12.99
CA VAL A 231 14.28 3.37 -14.26
C VAL A 231 13.56 4.70 -14.02
N SER A 232 13.74 5.67 -14.91
CA SER A 232 13.10 6.97 -14.78
C SER A 232 11.57 6.85 -14.78
N ALA A 233 10.93 7.60 -13.91
CA ALA A 233 9.49 7.72 -13.87
C ALA A 233 9.01 8.93 -14.70
N THR A 234 7.81 8.81 -15.25
CA THR A 234 7.03 9.94 -15.77
C THR A 234 5.87 10.19 -14.84
N VAL A 235 5.59 11.45 -14.54
CA VAL A 235 4.48 11.87 -13.69
C VAL A 235 3.53 12.74 -14.51
N ASP A 236 2.24 12.40 -14.50
CA ASP A 236 1.16 13.12 -15.14
C ASP A 236 0.19 13.62 -14.08
N GLN A 237 0.05 14.94 -13.98
CA GLN A 237 -0.84 15.59 -13.02
C GLN A 237 -2.29 15.69 -13.51
N ASN A 238 -2.56 15.32 -14.78
CA ASN A 238 -3.88 15.35 -15.37
C ASN A 238 -4.13 14.07 -16.18
N PRO A 239 -4.13 12.89 -15.56
CA PRO A 239 -4.22 11.62 -16.26
C PRO A 239 -5.50 11.52 -17.10
N ASP A 240 -5.36 10.98 -18.32
CA ASP A 240 -6.51 10.74 -19.21
C ASP A 240 -7.45 9.70 -18.57
N ARG A 241 -8.62 10.16 -18.18
CA ARG A 241 -9.64 9.33 -17.54
C ARG A 241 -10.15 8.18 -18.42
N ASN A 242 -10.01 8.30 -19.76
CA ASN A 242 -10.44 7.27 -20.71
C ASN A 242 -9.35 6.22 -20.98
N HIS A 243 -8.15 6.37 -20.41
CA HIS A 243 -7.11 5.37 -20.53
C HIS A 243 -7.61 4.03 -19.99
N LEU A 244 -7.58 2.99 -20.85
CA LEU A 244 -7.97 1.64 -20.48
C LEU A 244 -6.87 1.01 -19.62
N LEU A 245 -7.26 0.33 -18.56
CA LEU A 245 -6.32 -0.44 -17.75
C LEU A 245 -5.73 -1.56 -18.59
N GLY A 246 -4.41 -1.68 -18.59
CA GLY A 246 -3.71 -2.81 -19.18
C GLY A 246 -4.15 -4.12 -18.55
N GLU A 247 -3.97 -5.25 -19.26
CA GLU A 247 -4.26 -6.55 -18.66
C GLU A 247 -3.45 -6.68 -17.37
N PRO A 248 -4.10 -6.94 -16.21
CA PRO A 248 -3.38 -7.17 -14.97
C PRO A 248 -2.38 -8.30 -15.19
N ALA A 249 -1.17 -8.16 -14.69
CA ALA A 249 -0.22 -9.27 -14.66
C ALA A 249 -0.96 -10.47 -14.06
N LYS A 250 -1.16 -11.54 -14.87
CA LYS A 250 -1.88 -12.72 -14.42
C LYS A 250 -1.30 -13.19 -13.10
N PRO A 251 -2.17 -13.47 -12.10
CA PRO A 251 -1.73 -13.79 -10.76
C PRO A 251 -0.85 -15.03 -10.70
#